data_d56150bf216786701bc6032f99bc8013
#
_entry.id   d56150bf216786701bc6032f99bc8013
#
_cell.length_a   1.000
_cell.length_b   1.000
_cell.length_c   1.000
_cell.angle_alpha   90.00
_cell.angle_beta   90.00
_cell.angle_gamma   90.00
#
_symmetry.space_group_name_H-M   'P 1'
#
loop_
_entity.id
_entity.type
_entity.pdbx_description
1 polymer ?
#
loop_
_entity_poly.entity_id
_entity_poly.type
_entity_poly.pdbx_seq_one_letter_code
_entity_poly.pdbx_strand_id
1 'polypeptide(L)'
;MRRRRGRGYSGFSGYRRRRSTGKTAAIVLGIILAVVLLLGILLWAIQIKEIEVTGNKHYTEEQIIELIFDEKWSKNSAYCYYENKFQEPKSIPFIEEYKVEFQSPTKVRIVVFEKSVVGYVSYMSSYMYFDKDGIIVESSVEQLPGIPWITGMEFGHIVLHQPLPVENQSIFDQILNLTQVLSVNDVKVDKINYNSFLEAELTIGNIIVELGNDENLNGKVSELSDILPELTGLSGTLYLDSYDENNSNPMYTFKKN
;
A
#
# COMPACT_ATOMS: atom_id res chain seq x y z
N MET A 1 90.47 -72.60 -15.42
CA MET A 1 90.16 -71.83 -14.21
C MET A 1 89.63 -70.46 -14.62
N ARG A 2 88.34 -70.17 -14.54
CA ARG A 2 87.71 -68.88 -14.94
C ARG A 2 86.92 -68.30 -13.71
N ARG A 3 87.37 -67.20 -13.18
CA ARG A 3 86.68 -66.40 -12.14
C ARG A 3 85.59 -65.59 -12.82
N ARG A 4 84.32 -65.75 -12.37
CA ARG A 4 83.20 -64.85 -12.72
C ARG A 4 83.08 -63.76 -11.66
N ARG A 5 83.19 -62.51 -12.11
CA ARG A 5 82.93 -61.31 -11.32
C ARG A 5 81.39 -61.10 -11.27
N GLY A 6 80.86 -61.06 -10.05
CA GLY A 6 79.47 -60.60 -9.82
C GLY A 6 79.35 -59.07 -9.92
N ARG A 7 78.42 -58.61 -10.70
CA ARG A 7 78.01 -57.19 -10.79
C ARG A 7 76.99 -56.90 -9.65
N GLY A 8 77.36 -56.05 -8.75
CA GLY A 8 76.43 -55.49 -7.75
C GLY A 8 75.46 -54.52 -8.40
N TYR A 9 74.14 -54.71 -8.21
CA TYR A 9 73.08 -53.77 -8.54
C TYR A 9 72.92 -52.79 -7.38
N SER A 10 73.21 -51.48 -7.61
CA SER A 10 72.90 -50.41 -6.70
C SER A 10 71.41 -50.08 -6.86
N GLY A 11 70.60 -50.43 -5.87
CA GLY A 11 69.20 -50.05 -5.80
C GLY A 11 69.09 -48.57 -5.46
N PHE A 12 68.59 -47.76 -6.40
CA PHE A 12 68.20 -46.41 -6.16
C PHE A 12 66.85 -46.44 -5.39
N SER A 13 66.89 -46.20 -4.11
CA SER A 13 65.68 -45.98 -3.31
C SER A 13 65.19 -44.57 -3.59
N GLY A 14 64.23 -44.41 -4.47
CA GLY A 14 63.51 -43.17 -4.70
C GLY A 14 62.65 -42.82 -3.46
N TYR A 15 63.05 -41.88 -2.67
CA TYR A 15 62.21 -41.26 -1.64
C TYR A 15 61.08 -40.54 -2.30
N ARG A 16 59.90 -41.18 -2.45
CA ARG A 16 58.63 -40.54 -2.79
C ARG A 16 58.24 -39.70 -1.58
N ARG A 17 58.56 -38.41 -1.60
CA ARG A 17 58.04 -37.41 -0.73
C ARG A 17 56.52 -37.43 -0.83
N ARG A 18 55.80 -38.12 0.10
CA ARG A 18 54.35 -38.06 0.25
C ARG A 18 54.05 -36.59 0.61
N ARG A 19 53.67 -35.78 -0.41
CA ARG A 19 53.12 -34.44 -0.18
C ARG A 19 51.93 -34.65 0.73
N SER A 20 51.94 -33.98 1.90
CA SER A 20 50.87 -33.96 2.88
C SER A 20 49.67 -33.26 2.30
N THR A 21 48.94 -33.94 1.44
CA THR A 21 47.70 -33.46 0.81
C THR A 21 46.66 -33.07 1.87
N GLY A 22 46.67 -33.66 3.08
CA GLY A 22 45.80 -33.32 4.17
C GLY A 22 46.07 -31.93 4.80
N LYS A 23 47.36 -31.52 4.91
CA LYS A 23 47.70 -30.21 5.47
C LYS A 23 47.36 -29.08 4.51
N THR A 24 47.61 -29.27 3.20
CA THR A 24 47.21 -28.28 2.19
C THR A 24 45.68 -28.18 2.03
N ALA A 25 44.95 -29.29 2.09
CA ALA A 25 43.48 -29.30 2.08
C ALA A 25 42.90 -28.59 3.33
N ALA A 26 43.47 -28.82 4.52
CA ALA A 26 43.04 -28.16 5.75
C ALA A 26 43.29 -26.64 5.70
N ILE A 27 44.43 -26.20 5.14
CA ILE A 27 44.71 -24.76 4.96
C ILE A 27 43.72 -24.09 3.98
N VAL A 28 43.47 -24.76 2.84
CA VAL A 28 42.50 -24.25 1.85
C VAL A 28 41.08 -24.15 2.45
N LEU A 29 40.67 -25.20 3.19
CA LEU A 29 39.36 -25.17 3.87
C LEU A 29 39.28 -24.03 4.92
N GLY A 30 40.39 -23.81 5.68
CA GLY A 30 40.46 -22.71 6.65
C GLY A 30 40.38 -21.33 5.99
N ILE A 31 41.01 -21.15 4.83
CA ILE A 31 40.91 -19.90 4.05
C ILE A 31 39.50 -19.69 3.54
N ILE A 32 38.87 -20.73 2.98
CA ILE A 32 37.47 -20.65 2.50
C ILE A 32 36.54 -20.26 3.65
N LEU A 33 36.68 -20.91 4.82
CA LEU A 33 35.87 -20.61 6.00
C LEU A 33 36.09 -19.15 6.46
N ALA A 34 37.32 -18.67 6.51
CA ALA A 34 37.64 -17.29 6.87
C ALA A 34 37.05 -16.29 5.88
N VAL A 35 37.07 -16.56 4.57
CA VAL A 35 36.44 -15.72 3.53
C VAL A 35 34.92 -15.71 3.69
N VAL A 36 34.29 -16.86 3.93
CA VAL A 36 32.85 -16.95 4.15
C VAL A 36 32.42 -16.18 5.39
N LEU A 37 33.18 -16.29 6.50
CA LEU A 37 32.93 -15.51 7.71
C LEU A 37 33.08 -14.01 7.48
N LEU A 38 34.12 -13.59 6.77
CA LEU A 38 34.36 -12.17 6.45
C LEU A 38 33.26 -11.61 5.57
N LEU A 39 32.83 -12.35 4.55
CA LEU A 39 31.66 -11.98 3.71
C LEU A 39 30.37 -11.92 4.53
N GLY A 40 30.15 -12.87 5.44
CA GLY A 40 29.00 -12.86 6.35
C GLY A 40 28.98 -11.62 7.25
N ILE A 41 30.10 -11.23 7.83
CA ILE A 41 30.23 -10.01 8.64
C ILE A 41 29.99 -8.76 7.80
N LEU A 42 30.51 -8.73 6.56
CA LEU A 42 30.32 -7.60 5.64
C LEU A 42 28.85 -7.43 5.28
N LEU A 43 28.16 -8.51 4.91
CA LEU A 43 26.72 -8.50 4.60
C LEU A 43 25.88 -8.08 5.80
N TRP A 44 26.25 -8.53 7.01
CA TRP A 44 25.58 -8.15 8.24
C TRP A 44 25.75 -6.66 8.59
N ALA A 45 26.88 -6.06 8.23
CA ALA A 45 27.19 -4.66 8.52
C ALA A 45 26.50 -3.66 7.58
N ILE A 46 25.99 -4.13 6.42
CA ILE A 46 25.34 -3.26 5.44
C ILE A 46 23.89 -3.00 5.88
N GLN A 47 23.57 -1.74 6.15
CA GLN A 47 22.23 -1.30 6.51
C GLN A 47 21.62 -0.39 5.43
N ILE A 48 20.32 -0.47 5.26
CA ILE A 48 19.54 0.45 4.45
C ILE A 48 19.53 1.81 5.16
N LYS A 49 19.97 2.85 4.44
CA LYS A 49 20.07 4.24 4.93
C LYS A 49 19.06 5.17 4.28
N GLU A 50 18.76 4.90 3.02
CA GLU A 50 17.81 5.69 2.25
C GLU A 50 16.66 4.79 1.80
N ILE A 51 15.45 5.22 2.10
CA ILE A 51 14.21 4.55 1.71
C ILE A 51 13.37 5.59 1.00
N GLU A 52 13.00 5.31 -0.23
CA GLU A 52 12.11 6.12 -1.05
C GLU A 52 10.79 5.38 -1.18
N VAL A 53 9.67 6.02 -0.88
CA VAL A 53 8.32 5.43 -1.02
C VAL A 53 7.60 6.09 -2.17
N THR A 54 6.91 5.30 -2.98
CA THR A 54 6.15 5.78 -4.13
C THR A 54 4.82 5.04 -4.24
N GLY A 55 3.77 5.73 -4.72
CA GLY A 55 2.44 5.16 -4.94
C GLY A 55 1.50 5.20 -3.74
N ASN A 56 1.97 5.72 -2.60
CA ASN A 56 1.14 5.96 -1.43
C ASN A 56 0.17 7.13 -1.65
N LYS A 57 -1.06 7.00 -1.16
CA LYS A 57 -2.13 8.01 -1.23
C LYS A 57 -2.68 8.35 0.16
N HIS A 58 -2.97 7.34 0.96
CA HIS A 58 -3.59 7.47 2.27
C HIS A 58 -2.58 7.33 3.42
N TYR A 59 -1.53 6.53 3.23
CA TYR A 59 -0.44 6.40 4.20
C TYR A 59 0.67 7.40 3.91
N THR A 60 1.30 7.94 4.96
CA THR A 60 2.55 8.70 4.81
C THR A 60 3.73 7.76 4.53
N GLU A 61 4.83 8.30 3.99
CA GLU A 61 6.05 7.51 3.75
C GLU A 61 6.56 6.87 5.05
N GLU A 62 6.53 7.62 6.17
CA GLU A 62 6.98 7.15 7.47
C GLU A 62 6.13 5.98 7.98
N GLN A 63 4.80 6.07 7.82
CA GLN A 63 3.89 4.99 8.21
C GLN A 63 4.17 3.70 7.41
N ILE A 64 4.39 3.82 6.10
CA ILE A 64 4.72 2.67 5.26
C ILE A 64 6.07 2.07 5.65
N ILE A 65 7.08 2.91 5.91
CA ILE A 65 8.39 2.45 6.36
C ILE A 65 8.27 1.72 7.70
N GLU A 66 7.47 2.22 8.63
CA GLU A 66 7.27 1.59 9.95
C GLU A 66 6.55 0.25 9.83
N LEU A 67 5.52 0.15 8.98
CA LEU A 67 4.76 -1.07 8.76
C LEU A 67 5.58 -2.18 8.07
N ILE A 68 6.47 -1.82 7.14
CA ILE A 68 7.30 -2.79 6.40
C ILE A 68 8.55 -3.16 7.19
N PHE A 69 9.22 -2.18 7.81
CA PHE A 69 10.47 -2.35 8.55
C PHE A 69 10.26 -2.34 10.08
N ASP A 70 9.27 -3.06 10.57
CA ASP A 70 8.89 -3.16 11.99
C ASP A 70 9.84 -4.00 12.83
N GLU A 71 10.61 -4.92 12.21
CA GLU A 71 11.54 -5.78 12.91
C GLU A 71 12.93 -5.14 13.07
N LYS A 72 13.63 -5.51 14.14
CA LYS A 72 14.98 -5.01 14.46
C LYS A 72 16.00 -5.19 13.32
N TRP A 73 15.84 -6.24 12.52
CA TRP A 73 16.77 -6.61 11.45
C TRP A 73 16.28 -6.23 10.05
N SER A 74 15.04 -5.79 9.90
CA SER A 74 14.42 -5.51 8.59
C SER A 74 15.18 -4.42 7.81
N LYS A 75 15.88 -3.50 8.48
CA LYS A 75 16.76 -2.50 7.84
C LYS A 75 18.16 -3.03 7.47
N ASN A 76 18.48 -4.30 7.76
CA ASN A 76 19.68 -4.92 7.23
C ASN A 76 19.45 -5.33 5.77
N SER A 77 20.31 -4.88 4.85
CA SER A 77 20.12 -5.09 3.41
C SER A 77 20.07 -6.56 2.98
N ALA A 78 20.91 -7.40 3.60
CA ALA A 78 20.93 -8.82 3.27
C ALA A 78 19.69 -9.54 3.79
N TYR A 79 19.23 -9.18 4.98
CA TYR A 79 18.00 -9.71 5.58
C TYR A 79 16.78 -9.26 4.79
N CYS A 80 16.66 -7.98 4.50
CA CYS A 80 15.57 -7.43 3.69
C CYS A 80 15.51 -8.07 2.28
N TYR A 81 16.67 -8.28 1.63
CA TYR A 81 16.73 -8.98 0.35
C TYR A 81 16.23 -10.42 0.46
N TYR A 82 16.62 -11.12 1.53
CA TYR A 82 16.17 -12.50 1.78
C TYR A 82 14.65 -12.55 2.02
N GLU A 83 14.12 -11.68 2.88
CA GLU A 83 12.67 -11.57 3.12
C GLU A 83 11.91 -11.32 1.82
N ASN A 84 12.28 -10.27 1.09
CA ASN A 84 11.61 -9.86 -0.14
C ASN A 84 11.62 -10.95 -1.23
N LYS A 85 12.62 -11.84 -1.23
CA LYS A 85 12.77 -12.87 -2.26
C LYS A 85 12.16 -14.22 -1.91
N PHE A 86 12.13 -14.58 -0.63
CA PHE A 86 11.82 -15.94 -0.18
C PHE A 86 10.65 -16.03 0.81
N GLN A 87 10.16 -14.90 1.30
CA GLN A 87 9.00 -14.86 2.17
C GLN A 87 7.81 -14.23 1.44
N GLU A 88 6.62 -14.54 1.91
CA GLU A 88 5.40 -13.87 1.44
C GLU A 88 5.38 -12.43 1.99
N PRO A 89 4.95 -11.43 1.20
CA PRO A 89 4.79 -10.07 1.66
C PRO A 89 3.85 -9.99 2.86
N LYS A 90 4.14 -9.10 3.80
CA LYS A 90 3.25 -8.84 4.94
C LYS A 90 1.92 -8.29 4.42
N SER A 91 0.82 -8.78 4.98
CA SER A 91 -0.49 -8.18 4.72
C SER A 91 -0.61 -6.89 5.53
N ILE A 92 -0.73 -5.78 4.83
CA ILE A 92 -0.89 -4.44 5.42
C ILE A 92 -2.29 -3.95 5.06
N PRO A 93 -3.11 -3.48 6.03
CA PRO A 93 -4.43 -2.95 5.74
C PRO A 93 -4.37 -1.86 4.66
N PHE A 94 -5.34 -1.82 3.77
CA PHE A 94 -5.44 -0.88 2.64
C PHE A 94 -4.32 -0.94 1.59
N ILE A 95 -3.35 -1.82 1.74
CA ILE A 95 -2.31 -2.08 0.73
C ILE A 95 -2.65 -3.40 0.04
N GLU A 96 -2.79 -3.37 -1.29
CA GLU A 96 -3.02 -4.54 -2.11
C GLU A 96 -1.72 -5.30 -2.33
N GLU A 97 -0.66 -4.57 -2.71
CA GLU A 97 0.67 -5.10 -2.95
C GLU A 97 1.72 -4.03 -2.66
N TYR A 98 2.89 -4.44 -2.23
CA TYR A 98 4.07 -3.58 -2.22
C TYR A 98 5.29 -4.33 -2.76
N LYS A 99 6.23 -3.59 -3.35
CA LYS A 99 7.48 -4.13 -3.90
C LYS A 99 8.66 -3.36 -3.34
N VAL A 100 9.66 -4.09 -2.84
CA VAL A 100 10.91 -3.50 -2.37
C VAL A 100 11.97 -3.67 -3.45
N GLU A 101 12.37 -2.57 -4.08
CA GLU A 101 13.35 -2.53 -5.17
C GLU A 101 14.68 -2.00 -4.65
N PHE A 102 15.74 -2.80 -4.74
CA PHE A 102 17.08 -2.39 -4.35
C PHE A 102 17.72 -1.54 -5.46
N GLN A 103 17.96 -0.26 -5.20
CA GLN A 103 18.71 0.63 -6.08
C GLN A 103 20.21 0.52 -5.83
N SER A 104 20.61 0.28 -4.57
CA SER A 104 21.97 0.01 -4.14
C SER A 104 21.97 -0.83 -2.85
N PRO A 105 23.10 -1.31 -2.36
CA PRO A 105 23.15 -2.04 -1.09
C PRO A 105 22.66 -1.25 0.13
N THR A 106 22.55 0.09 0.04
CA THR A 106 22.14 0.96 1.15
C THR A 106 20.90 1.78 0.82
N LYS A 107 20.33 1.64 -0.39
CA LYS A 107 19.17 2.40 -0.85
C LYS A 107 18.12 1.48 -1.46
N VAL A 108 16.90 1.59 -0.96
CA VAL A 108 15.73 0.87 -1.49
C VAL A 108 14.64 1.84 -1.90
N ARG A 109 13.85 1.42 -2.90
CA ARG A 109 12.59 2.05 -3.26
C ARG A 109 11.47 1.07 -2.93
N ILE A 110 10.44 1.56 -2.24
CA ILE A 110 9.21 0.83 -1.98
C ILE A 110 8.15 1.37 -2.94
N VAL A 111 7.63 0.50 -3.79
CA VAL A 111 6.50 0.82 -4.66
C VAL A 111 5.26 0.20 -4.04
N VAL A 112 4.30 1.04 -3.66
CA VAL A 112 3.07 0.65 -2.97
C VAL A 112 1.91 0.73 -3.94
N PHE A 113 1.04 -0.27 -3.91
CA PHE A 113 -0.24 -0.30 -4.59
C PHE A 113 -1.32 -0.35 -3.51
N GLU A 114 -1.97 0.78 -3.28
CA GLU A 114 -3.07 0.84 -2.31
C GLU A 114 -4.37 0.32 -2.92
N LYS A 115 -5.20 -0.31 -2.07
CA LYS A 115 -6.55 -0.72 -2.45
C LYS A 115 -7.37 0.52 -2.83
N SER A 116 -8.10 0.42 -3.92
CA SER A 116 -8.98 1.49 -4.34
C SER A 116 -10.23 1.45 -3.45
N VAL A 117 -10.39 2.42 -2.58
CA VAL A 117 -11.58 2.57 -1.74
C VAL A 117 -12.28 3.88 -2.08
N VAL A 118 -13.62 3.85 -2.15
CA VAL A 118 -14.44 5.01 -2.52
C VAL A 118 -15.42 5.44 -1.43
N GLY A 119 -15.65 4.57 -0.45
CA GLY A 119 -16.52 4.84 0.68
C GLY A 119 -16.47 3.74 1.71
N TYR A 120 -17.08 3.97 2.86
CA TYR A 120 -17.24 2.95 3.89
C TYR A 120 -18.62 3.05 4.57
N VAL A 121 -19.05 1.91 5.11
CA VAL A 121 -20.21 1.81 6.00
C VAL A 121 -19.79 1.32 7.38
N SER A 122 -20.55 1.69 8.41
CA SER A 122 -20.34 1.17 9.77
C SER A 122 -21.09 -0.15 9.94
N TYR A 123 -20.40 -1.20 10.37
CA TYR A 123 -20.99 -2.52 10.61
C TYR A 123 -20.29 -3.22 11.78
N MET A 124 -21.05 -3.66 12.78
CA MET A 124 -20.55 -4.40 13.95
C MET A 124 -19.30 -3.79 14.61
N SER A 125 -19.31 -2.47 14.87
CA SER A 125 -18.20 -1.71 15.46
C SER A 125 -16.91 -1.66 14.62
N SER A 126 -17.03 -1.90 13.32
CA SER A 126 -15.95 -1.76 12.34
C SER A 126 -16.42 -0.92 11.16
N TYR A 127 -15.46 -0.39 10.42
CA TYR A 127 -15.67 0.31 9.17
C TYR A 127 -15.39 -0.66 8.03
N MET A 128 -16.39 -0.88 7.18
CA MET A 128 -16.31 -1.77 6.02
C MET A 128 -16.14 -0.93 4.76
N TYR A 129 -14.96 -0.99 4.18
CA TYR A 129 -14.57 -0.20 3.02
C TYR A 129 -14.87 -0.93 1.73
N PHE A 130 -15.43 -0.23 0.76
CA PHE A 130 -15.76 -0.79 -0.54
C PHE A 130 -15.10 0.01 -1.69
N ASP A 131 -14.88 -0.68 -2.80
CA ASP A 131 -14.32 -0.12 -4.02
C ASP A 131 -15.39 0.45 -4.96
N LYS A 132 -14.94 0.95 -6.13
CA LYS A 132 -15.81 1.49 -7.18
C LYS A 132 -16.83 0.50 -7.77
N ASP A 133 -16.61 -0.79 -7.56
CA ASP A 133 -17.49 -1.87 -8.02
C ASP A 133 -18.41 -2.36 -6.88
N GLY A 134 -18.34 -1.69 -5.73
CA GLY A 134 -19.13 -2.00 -4.54
C GLY A 134 -18.68 -3.24 -3.78
N ILE A 135 -17.48 -3.75 -4.05
CA ILE A 135 -16.90 -4.90 -3.37
C ILE A 135 -16.29 -4.46 -2.05
N ILE A 136 -16.57 -5.16 -0.95
CA ILE A 136 -15.93 -4.93 0.35
C ILE A 136 -14.48 -5.39 0.28
N VAL A 137 -13.54 -4.46 0.27
CA VAL A 137 -12.11 -4.73 0.08
C VAL A 137 -11.31 -4.73 1.38
N GLU A 138 -11.84 -4.07 2.44
CA GLU A 138 -11.13 -3.98 3.72
C GLU A 138 -12.11 -3.79 4.89
N SER A 139 -11.68 -4.22 6.08
CA SER A 139 -12.36 -3.97 7.35
C SER A 139 -11.37 -3.41 8.36
N SER A 140 -11.68 -2.29 8.99
CA SER A 140 -10.83 -1.66 10.00
C SER A 140 -11.64 -1.17 11.19
N VAL A 141 -11.03 -1.15 12.36
CA VAL A 141 -11.57 -0.46 13.55
C VAL A 141 -11.19 1.02 13.57
N GLU A 142 -10.17 1.39 12.80
CA GLU A 142 -9.73 2.77 12.62
C GLU A 142 -10.26 3.33 11.30
N GLN A 143 -10.63 4.59 11.34
CA GLN A 143 -11.17 5.30 10.19
C GLN A 143 -10.03 5.79 9.29
N LEU A 144 -10.09 5.48 8.00
CA LEU A 144 -9.14 5.98 7.01
C LEU A 144 -9.51 7.42 6.62
N PRO A 145 -8.58 8.38 6.79
CA PRO A 145 -8.86 9.77 6.44
C PRO A 145 -9.14 9.96 4.94
N GLY A 146 -10.05 10.85 4.60
CA GLY A 146 -10.35 11.23 3.22
C GLY A 146 -11.25 10.27 2.45
N ILE A 147 -11.78 9.24 3.12
CA ILE A 147 -12.80 8.34 2.57
C ILE A 147 -14.16 8.67 3.21
N PRO A 148 -15.22 8.90 2.41
CA PRO A 148 -16.51 9.32 2.95
C PRO A 148 -17.24 8.17 3.68
N TRP A 149 -17.90 8.55 4.76
CA TRP A 149 -18.87 7.72 5.44
C TRP A 149 -20.19 7.73 4.67
N ILE A 150 -20.66 6.57 4.23
CA ILE A 150 -21.90 6.43 3.47
C ILE A 150 -23.04 6.06 4.43
N THR A 151 -24.13 6.79 4.33
CA THR A 151 -25.35 6.59 5.13
C THR A 151 -26.61 6.73 4.26
N GLY A 152 -27.78 6.39 4.82
CA GLY A 152 -29.06 6.49 4.12
C GLY A 152 -29.41 5.28 3.26
N MET A 153 -28.66 4.19 3.38
CA MET A 153 -29.00 2.90 2.75
C MET A 153 -29.05 1.78 3.79
N GLU A 154 -29.88 0.80 3.54
CA GLU A 154 -29.99 -0.43 4.30
C GLU A 154 -29.22 -1.54 3.58
N PHE A 155 -28.55 -2.40 4.37
CA PHE A 155 -27.75 -3.51 3.84
C PHE A 155 -27.78 -4.70 4.80
N GLY A 156 -27.58 -5.89 4.24
CA GLY A 156 -27.64 -7.16 4.95
C GLY A 156 -26.31 -7.52 5.62
N HIS A 157 -26.06 -8.84 5.74
CA HIS A 157 -24.81 -9.36 6.32
C HIS A 157 -23.63 -9.15 5.39
N ILE A 158 -22.63 -8.41 5.84
CA ILE A 158 -21.42 -8.07 5.07
C ILE A 158 -20.39 -9.21 5.15
N VAL A 159 -19.82 -9.55 3.99
CA VAL A 159 -18.73 -10.52 3.86
C VAL A 159 -17.58 -9.85 3.09
N LEU A 160 -16.36 -9.98 3.61
CA LEU A 160 -15.16 -9.45 2.96
C LEU A 160 -14.96 -10.08 1.56
N HIS A 161 -14.54 -9.27 0.60
CA HIS A 161 -14.34 -9.63 -0.81
C HIS A 161 -15.63 -10.05 -1.54
N GLN A 162 -16.79 -9.63 -1.03
CA GLN A 162 -18.08 -9.80 -1.67
C GLN A 162 -18.74 -8.43 -1.89
N PRO A 163 -19.68 -8.33 -2.84
CA PRO A 163 -20.47 -7.11 -3.01
C PRO A 163 -21.21 -6.74 -1.73
N LEU A 164 -21.29 -5.45 -1.42
CA LEU A 164 -22.11 -4.95 -0.32
C LEU A 164 -23.58 -5.33 -0.55
N PRO A 165 -24.21 -6.11 0.34
CA PRO A 165 -25.58 -6.63 0.13
C PRO A 165 -26.62 -5.56 0.45
N VAL A 166 -26.80 -4.59 -0.45
CA VAL A 166 -27.75 -3.48 -0.31
C VAL A 166 -29.16 -3.90 -0.62
N GLU A 167 -30.15 -3.33 0.06
CA GLU A 167 -31.57 -3.58 -0.23
C GLU A 167 -32.05 -2.78 -1.44
N ASN A 168 -31.53 -1.56 -1.63
CA ASN A 168 -31.85 -0.71 -2.78
C ASN A 168 -30.62 -0.50 -3.67
N GLN A 169 -30.55 -1.26 -4.76
CA GLN A 169 -29.44 -1.16 -5.72
C GLN A 169 -29.37 0.22 -6.40
N SER A 170 -30.51 0.88 -6.64
CA SER A 170 -30.52 2.20 -7.28
C SER A 170 -29.82 3.27 -6.43
N ILE A 171 -30.02 3.27 -5.10
CA ILE A 171 -29.30 4.18 -4.20
C ILE A 171 -27.80 3.88 -4.27
N PHE A 172 -27.42 2.61 -4.27
CA PHE A 172 -26.01 2.23 -4.28
C PHE A 172 -25.29 2.62 -5.57
N ASP A 173 -25.95 2.42 -6.71
CA ASP A 173 -25.44 2.84 -8.02
C ASP A 173 -25.24 4.37 -8.08
N GLN A 174 -26.15 5.16 -7.49
CA GLN A 174 -26.00 6.61 -7.38
C GLN A 174 -24.85 6.99 -6.46
N ILE A 175 -24.67 6.30 -5.32
CA ILE A 175 -23.52 6.50 -4.42
C ILE A 175 -22.21 6.25 -5.18
N LEU A 176 -22.10 5.15 -5.91
CA LEU A 176 -20.89 4.82 -6.66
C LEU A 176 -20.62 5.86 -7.75
N ASN A 177 -21.65 6.32 -8.46
CA ASN A 177 -21.53 7.38 -9.46
C ASN A 177 -21.07 8.69 -8.81
N LEU A 178 -21.69 9.11 -7.71
CA LEU A 178 -21.33 10.33 -7.00
C LEU A 178 -19.88 10.28 -6.49
N THR A 179 -19.45 9.17 -5.88
CA THR A 179 -18.06 9.04 -5.42
C THR A 179 -17.05 9.13 -6.56
N GLN A 180 -17.38 8.61 -7.73
CA GLN A 180 -16.54 8.74 -8.92
C GLN A 180 -16.48 10.20 -9.41
N VAL A 181 -17.59 10.92 -9.46
CA VAL A 181 -17.63 12.32 -9.88
C VAL A 181 -16.88 13.22 -8.89
N LEU A 182 -17.03 13.00 -7.60
CA LEU A 182 -16.27 13.69 -6.54
C LEU A 182 -14.76 13.47 -6.71
N SER A 183 -14.35 12.23 -6.97
CA SER A 183 -12.94 11.88 -7.19
C SER A 183 -12.35 12.56 -8.42
N VAL A 184 -13.09 12.64 -9.53
CA VAL A 184 -12.64 13.31 -10.76
C VAL A 184 -12.45 14.82 -10.56
N ASN A 185 -13.28 15.43 -9.72
CA ASN A 185 -13.20 16.86 -9.40
C ASN A 185 -12.32 17.19 -8.18
N ASP A 186 -11.61 16.21 -7.61
CA ASP A 186 -10.77 16.33 -6.40
C ASP A 186 -11.52 16.92 -5.19
N VAL A 187 -12.81 16.64 -5.08
CA VAL A 187 -13.65 17.06 -3.96
C VAL A 187 -13.64 15.99 -2.87
N LYS A 188 -13.05 16.33 -1.72
CA LYS A 188 -13.01 15.44 -0.55
C LYS A 188 -14.20 15.69 0.33
N VAL A 189 -14.91 14.63 0.69
CA VAL A 189 -16.16 14.65 1.46
C VAL A 189 -16.01 13.74 2.68
N ASP A 190 -16.48 14.20 3.84
CA ASP A 190 -16.43 13.41 5.08
C ASP A 190 -17.59 12.41 5.18
N LYS A 191 -18.77 12.80 4.67
CA LYS A 191 -19.97 11.98 4.70
C LYS A 191 -20.85 12.23 3.49
N ILE A 192 -21.45 11.15 2.98
CA ILE A 192 -22.50 11.17 1.96
C ILE A 192 -23.74 10.52 2.56
N ASN A 193 -24.85 11.22 2.56
CA ASN A 193 -26.13 10.74 3.04
C ASN A 193 -27.15 10.77 1.92
N TYR A 194 -27.85 9.67 1.71
CA TYR A 194 -29.01 9.62 0.80
C TYR A 194 -30.30 9.50 1.60
N ASN A 195 -31.30 10.29 1.24
CA ASN A 195 -32.62 10.16 1.81
C ASN A 195 -33.49 9.19 0.99
N SER A 196 -34.72 8.94 1.47
CA SER A 196 -35.67 8.04 0.80
C SER A 196 -36.17 8.54 -0.56
N PHE A 197 -35.92 9.80 -0.91
CA PHE A 197 -36.27 10.41 -2.20
C PHE A 197 -35.11 10.37 -3.19
N LEU A 198 -34.01 9.66 -2.88
CA LEU A 198 -32.79 9.59 -3.67
C LEU A 198 -32.08 10.95 -3.81
N GLU A 199 -32.18 11.81 -2.78
CA GLU A 199 -31.47 13.07 -2.74
C GLU A 199 -30.23 12.93 -1.88
N ALA A 200 -29.11 13.46 -2.38
CA ALA A 200 -27.82 13.42 -1.72
C ALA A 200 -27.53 14.68 -0.91
N GLU A 201 -27.07 14.48 0.32
CA GLU A 201 -26.51 15.49 1.20
C GLU A 201 -25.03 15.12 1.46
N LEU A 202 -24.13 16.09 1.30
CA LEU A 202 -22.71 15.92 1.59
C LEU A 202 -22.34 16.69 2.85
N THR A 203 -21.42 16.14 3.64
CA THR A 203 -20.78 16.88 4.74
C THR A 203 -19.31 17.08 4.42
N ILE A 204 -18.82 18.32 4.50
CA ILE A 204 -17.43 18.72 4.26
C ILE A 204 -17.00 19.63 5.41
N GLY A 205 -16.31 19.10 6.40
CA GLY A 205 -15.99 19.81 7.63
C GLY A 205 -17.25 20.32 8.33
N ASN A 206 -17.42 21.65 8.40
CA ASN A 206 -18.58 22.29 9.01
C ASN A 206 -19.64 22.74 7.98
N ILE A 207 -19.51 22.31 6.74
CA ILE A 207 -20.41 22.65 5.64
C ILE A 207 -21.26 21.45 5.31
N ILE A 208 -22.56 21.67 5.21
CA ILE A 208 -23.52 20.73 4.63
C ILE A 208 -23.81 21.20 3.22
N VAL A 209 -23.83 20.29 2.26
CA VAL A 209 -24.16 20.58 0.85
C VAL A 209 -25.38 19.77 0.49
N GLU A 210 -26.49 20.45 0.24
CA GLU A 210 -27.72 19.88 -0.31
C GLU A 210 -27.55 19.73 -1.83
N LEU A 211 -27.17 18.55 -2.26
CA LEU A 211 -26.91 18.26 -3.67
C LEU A 211 -28.20 17.91 -4.43
N GLY A 212 -29.21 17.38 -3.71
CA GLY A 212 -30.48 16.92 -4.27
C GLY A 212 -30.33 15.64 -5.09
N ASN A 213 -31.10 15.50 -6.15
CA ASN A 213 -31.04 14.34 -7.05
C ASN A 213 -29.78 14.35 -7.93
N ASP A 214 -29.54 13.27 -8.67
CA ASP A 214 -28.36 13.07 -9.51
C ASP A 214 -28.44 13.76 -10.90
N GLU A 215 -29.50 14.54 -11.17
CA GLU A 215 -29.57 15.34 -12.39
C GLU A 215 -28.44 16.38 -12.42
N ASN A 216 -27.75 16.46 -13.57
CA ASN A 216 -26.60 17.35 -13.77
C ASN A 216 -25.47 17.21 -12.72
N LEU A 217 -25.28 16.00 -12.20
CA LEU A 217 -24.34 15.71 -11.10
C LEU A 217 -22.93 16.24 -11.35
N ASN A 218 -22.39 16.06 -12.57
CA ASN A 218 -21.07 16.57 -12.94
C ASN A 218 -20.99 18.10 -12.82
N GLY A 219 -22.02 18.81 -13.27
CA GLY A 219 -22.10 20.28 -13.15
C GLY A 219 -22.17 20.73 -11.69
N LYS A 220 -23.05 20.10 -10.88
CA LYS A 220 -23.16 20.38 -9.44
C LYS A 220 -21.85 20.20 -8.70
N VAL A 221 -21.12 19.09 -8.97
CA VAL A 221 -19.86 18.82 -8.29
C VAL A 221 -18.71 19.71 -8.79
N SER A 222 -18.69 20.05 -10.09
CA SER A 222 -17.75 21.04 -10.62
C SER A 222 -17.94 22.41 -9.95
N GLU A 223 -19.18 22.87 -9.87
CA GLU A 223 -19.52 24.13 -9.19
C GLU A 223 -19.19 24.10 -7.70
N LEU A 224 -19.45 22.96 -7.04
CA LEU A 224 -19.04 22.76 -5.64
C LEU A 224 -17.53 22.92 -5.49
N SER A 225 -16.74 22.33 -6.39
CA SER A 225 -15.27 22.44 -6.37
C SER A 225 -14.79 23.89 -6.46
N ASP A 226 -15.46 24.69 -7.30
CA ASP A 226 -15.13 26.11 -7.48
C ASP A 226 -15.54 26.98 -6.27
N ILE A 227 -16.65 26.67 -5.61
CA ILE A 227 -17.18 27.43 -4.46
C ILE A 227 -16.47 27.07 -3.15
N LEU A 228 -16.06 25.82 -2.93
CA LEU A 228 -15.49 25.32 -1.67
C LEU A 228 -14.34 26.19 -1.10
N PRO A 229 -13.39 26.68 -1.89
CA PRO A 229 -12.31 27.55 -1.38
C PRO A 229 -12.83 28.83 -0.73
N GLU A 230 -13.95 29.40 -1.23
CA GLU A 230 -14.56 30.62 -0.70
C GLU A 230 -15.31 30.38 0.63
N LEU A 231 -15.70 29.14 0.90
CA LEU A 231 -16.40 28.72 2.11
C LEU A 231 -15.45 28.29 3.23
N THR A 232 -14.14 28.31 3.01
CA THR A 232 -13.14 27.87 4.00
C THR A 232 -13.28 28.63 5.32
N GLY A 233 -13.43 27.88 6.43
CA GLY A 233 -13.60 28.43 7.77
C GLY A 233 -15.03 28.91 8.10
N LEU A 234 -15.97 28.75 7.19
CA LEU A 234 -17.39 28.99 7.44
C LEU A 234 -18.09 27.73 7.95
N SER A 235 -19.30 27.92 8.51
CA SER A 235 -20.22 26.85 8.91
C SER A 235 -21.61 27.19 8.40
N GLY A 236 -22.29 26.22 7.78
CA GLY A 236 -23.60 26.45 7.19
C GLY A 236 -24.00 25.41 6.16
N THR A 237 -25.07 25.72 5.44
CA THR A 237 -25.62 24.86 4.40
C THR A 237 -25.55 25.54 3.02
N LEU A 238 -24.90 24.89 2.06
CA LEU A 238 -24.88 25.27 0.64
C LEU A 238 -25.95 24.48 -0.11
N TYR A 239 -26.81 25.17 -0.85
CA TYR A 239 -27.87 24.57 -1.64
C TYR A 239 -27.45 24.55 -3.11
N LEU A 240 -27.24 23.33 -3.66
CA LEU A 240 -26.95 23.05 -5.07
C LEU A 240 -28.04 22.19 -5.73
N ASP A 241 -29.10 21.89 -5.01
CA ASP A 241 -30.26 21.13 -5.48
C ASP A 241 -30.98 21.82 -6.65
N SER A 242 -30.91 23.15 -6.72
CA SER A 242 -31.51 23.99 -7.76
C SER A 242 -30.57 24.31 -8.92
N TYR A 243 -29.46 23.61 -9.07
CA TYR A 243 -28.50 23.80 -10.16
C TYR A 243 -29.17 23.53 -11.54
N ASP A 244 -28.99 24.47 -12.48
CA ASP A 244 -29.40 24.36 -13.88
C ASP A 244 -28.23 24.73 -14.79
N GLU A 245 -27.74 23.76 -15.59
CA GLU A 245 -26.62 23.96 -16.53
C GLU A 245 -26.91 24.97 -17.66
N ASN A 246 -28.20 25.25 -17.94
CA ASN A 246 -28.63 26.24 -18.94
C ASN A 246 -28.60 27.67 -18.39
N ASN A 247 -28.44 27.83 -17.08
CA ASN A 247 -28.39 29.14 -16.44
C ASN A 247 -26.98 29.73 -16.52
N SER A 248 -26.75 30.71 -17.38
CA SER A 248 -25.45 31.37 -17.55
C SER A 248 -25.02 32.26 -16.38
N ASN A 249 -25.87 32.47 -15.38
CA ASN A 249 -25.57 33.28 -14.20
C ASN A 249 -26.24 32.64 -12.96
N PRO A 250 -25.79 31.46 -12.53
CA PRO A 250 -26.37 30.78 -11.39
C PRO A 250 -26.14 31.57 -10.10
N MET A 251 -27.15 31.56 -9.21
CA MET A 251 -27.04 32.09 -7.88
C MET A 251 -27.33 30.97 -6.89
N TYR A 252 -26.36 30.66 -6.05
CA TYR A 252 -26.48 29.65 -5.01
C TYR A 252 -26.71 30.27 -3.64
N THR A 253 -27.46 29.59 -2.82
CA THR A 253 -27.74 30.04 -1.46
C THR A 253 -26.78 29.35 -0.49
N PHE A 254 -26.04 30.16 0.27
CA PHE A 254 -25.31 29.67 1.43
C PHE A 254 -25.94 30.23 2.70
N LYS A 255 -26.49 29.37 3.54
CA LYS A 255 -27.14 29.76 4.80
C LYS A 255 -26.18 29.47 5.96
N LYS A 256 -25.67 30.54 6.59
CA LYS A 256 -24.79 30.40 7.78
C LYS A 256 -25.57 29.91 8.99
N ASN A 257 -24.96 29.02 9.78
CA ASN A 257 -25.47 28.61 11.09
C ASN A 257 -25.21 29.67 12.13
#